data_46a0e98f0b169a2b1b20059595a1fd89
#
_entry.id   46a0e98f0b169a2b1b20059595a1fd89
#
_cell.length_a   1.000
_cell.length_b   1.000
_cell.length_c   1.000
_cell.angle_alpha   90.00
_cell.angle_beta   90.00
_cell.angle_gamma   90.00
#
_symmetry.space_group_name_H-M   'P 1'
#
loop_
_entity.id
_entity.type
_entity.pdbx_description
1 polymer ?
#
loop_
_entity_poly.entity_id
_entity_poly.type
_entity_poly.pdbx_seq_one_letter_code
_entity_poly.pdbx_strand_id
1 'polypeptide(L)'
;VLTGLDNRLKNAPPEDWARITILVNTQRMARRLRELFDLGPPRFLPKIQMLTDLDNFLPDGPSPPSMSGLKRRLELVSLITKLIESQPDIAAQSSCFDLADSLANLIDEMQGEAVTPEDIARLDITDQSGHWARTQQFISIAQKYISAAKSAPDPTARQRENVLKLQAHWIKNPPPHPILLVGSTGSRGTTQLLMQNIATLPQGAVILPGFDFSMPRQVWNQMMGTFTGEDHPQ
;
A
#
# COMPACT_ATOMS: atom_id res chain seq x y z
N VAL A 1 -7.96 -7.06 19.04
CA VAL A 1 -9.09 -6.54 18.23
C VAL A 1 -10.41 -6.83 18.94
N LEU A 2 -10.81 -8.10 19.10
CA LEU A 2 -12.10 -8.46 19.69
C LEU A 2 -12.28 -7.85 21.07
N THR A 3 -11.35 -8.08 22.00
CA THR A 3 -11.41 -7.52 23.36
C THR A 3 -11.57 -5.99 23.37
N GLY A 4 -10.87 -5.29 22.46
CA GLY A 4 -10.99 -3.84 22.34
C GLY A 4 -12.36 -3.41 21.84
N LEU A 5 -12.93 -4.15 20.88
CA LEU A 5 -14.28 -3.91 20.38
C LEU A 5 -15.35 -4.23 21.45
N ASP A 6 -15.21 -5.37 22.13
CA ASP A 6 -16.12 -5.76 23.23
C ASP A 6 -16.17 -4.67 24.32
N ASN A 7 -15.02 -4.13 24.71
CA ASN A 7 -14.95 -3.06 25.69
C ASN A 7 -15.58 -1.76 25.20
N ARG A 8 -15.34 -1.40 23.95
CA ARG A 8 -15.87 -0.16 23.33
C ARG A 8 -17.39 -0.23 23.11
N LEU A 9 -17.91 -1.40 22.78
CA LEU A 9 -19.32 -1.61 22.45
C LEU A 9 -20.14 -2.23 23.57
N LYS A 10 -19.59 -2.33 24.76
CA LYS A 10 -20.24 -3.00 25.91
C LYS A 10 -21.67 -2.51 26.19
N ASN A 11 -21.93 -1.22 25.96
CA ASN A 11 -23.22 -0.57 26.20
C ASN A 11 -23.88 -0.07 24.91
N ALA A 12 -23.35 -0.45 23.74
CA ALA A 12 -23.89 -0.05 22.43
C ALA A 12 -24.98 -1.03 21.96
N PRO A 13 -25.92 -0.59 21.12
CA PRO A 13 -26.89 -1.46 20.51
C PRO A 13 -26.19 -2.56 19.68
N PRO A 14 -26.75 -3.80 19.64
CA PRO A 14 -26.14 -4.92 18.91
C PRO A 14 -25.84 -4.63 17.43
N GLU A 15 -26.69 -3.84 16.77
CA GLU A 15 -26.55 -3.44 15.36
C GLU A 15 -25.33 -2.55 15.10
N ASP A 16 -24.76 -1.91 16.09
CA ASP A 16 -23.55 -1.08 15.93
C ASP A 16 -22.34 -1.92 15.53
N TRP A 17 -22.33 -3.22 15.86
CA TRP A 17 -21.32 -4.15 15.37
C TRP A 17 -21.32 -4.25 13.85
N ALA A 18 -22.49 -4.30 13.21
CA ALA A 18 -22.60 -4.39 11.76
C ALA A 18 -22.16 -3.12 11.02
N ARG A 19 -22.10 -1.99 11.72
CA ARG A 19 -21.68 -0.71 11.17
C ARG A 19 -20.18 -0.50 11.14
N ILE A 20 -19.43 -1.32 11.91
CA ILE A 20 -17.96 -1.25 11.95
C ILE A 20 -17.38 -1.82 10.66
N THR A 21 -16.37 -1.15 10.10
CA THR A 21 -15.54 -1.70 9.04
C THR A 21 -14.15 -2.02 9.55
N ILE A 22 -13.68 -3.23 9.29
CA ILE A 22 -12.32 -3.69 9.60
C ILE A 22 -11.58 -3.91 8.29
N LEU A 23 -10.55 -3.10 8.04
CA LEU A 23 -9.65 -3.24 6.91
C LEU A 23 -8.46 -4.11 7.30
N VAL A 24 -8.15 -5.11 6.49
CA VAL A 24 -7.04 -6.03 6.71
C VAL A 24 -6.16 -6.13 5.48
N ASN A 25 -4.88 -6.46 5.67
CA ASN A 25 -3.92 -6.53 4.58
C ASN A 25 -3.89 -7.89 3.87
N THR A 26 -4.46 -8.95 4.45
CA THR A 26 -4.46 -10.30 3.86
C THR A 26 -5.78 -11.04 4.04
N GLN A 27 -6.13 -11.88 3.07
CA GLN A 27 -7.28 -12.78 3.17
C GLN A 27 -7.15 -13.75 4.37
N ARG A 28 -5.93 -14.13 4.72
CA ARG A 28 -5.66 -14.98 5.88
C ARG A 28 -6.08 -14.28 7.17
N MET A 29 -5.77 -13.00 7.33
CA MET A 29 -6.19 -12.20 8.47
C MET A 29 -7.71 -12.05 8.51
N ALA A 30 -8.34 -11.78 7.35
CA ALA A 30 -9.80 -11.69 7.25
C ALA A 30 -10.48 -12.98 7.72
N ARG A 31 -9.98 -14.13 7.26
CA ARG A 31 -10.48 -15.46 7.69
C ARG A 31 -10.30 -15.65 9.18
N ARG A 32 -9.08 -15.38 9.70
CA ARG A 32 -8.79 -15.55 11.13
C ARG A 32 -9.68 -14.69 12.02
N LEU A 33 -9.96 -13.45 11.63
CA LEU A 33 -10.88 -12.60 12.38
C LEU A 33 -12.30 -13.17 12.39
N ARG A 34 -12.81 -13.67 11.25
CA ARG A 34 -14.14 -14.31 11.20
C ARG A 34 -14.20 -15.53 12.11
N GLU A 35 -13.22 -16.44 12.06
CA GLU A 35 -13.12 -17.59 12.96
C GLU A 35 -13.15 -17.17 14.44
N LEU A 36 -12.45 -16.09 14.81
CA LEU A 36 -12.45 -15.60 16.18
C LEU A 36 -13.81 -15.02 16.59
N PHE A 37 -14.54 -14.39 15.69
CA PHE A 37 -15.91 -13.95 15.94
C PHE A 37 -16.86 -15.12 16.10
N ASP A 38 -16.71 -16.18 15.29
CA ASP A 38 -17.54 -17.38 15.32
C ASP A 38 -17.38 -18.19 16.62
N LEU A 39 -16.21 -18.10 17.27
CA LEU A 39 -15.95 -18.69 18.58
C LEU A 39 -16.59 -17.92 19.73
N GLY A 40 -17.05 -16.70 19.50
CA GLY A 40 -17.66 -15.84 20.50
C GLY A 40 -19.19 -16.03 20.61
N PRO A 41 -19.85 -15.23 21.49
CA PRO A 41 -21.30 -15.23 21.57
C PRO A 41 -21.93 -14.74 20.26
N PRO A 42 -23.18 -15.19 19.93
CA PRO A 42 -23.90 -14.69 18.76
C PRO A 42 -24.00 -13.16 18.74
N ARG A 43 -23.60 -12.55 17.62
CA ARG A 43 -23.61 -11.10 17.42
C ARG A 43 -23.66 -10.73 15.94
N PHE A 44 -24.03 -9.50 15.64
CA PHE A 44 -23.81 -8.94 14.31
C PHE A 44 -22.31 -8.83 14.04
N LEU A 45 -21.87 -9.21 12.84
CA LEU A 45 -20.46 -9.16 12.47
C LEU A 45 -20.09 -7.82 11.83
N PRO A 46 -18.91 -7.28 12.14
CA PRO A 46 -18.37 -6.14 11.40
C PRO A 46 -18.08 -6.52 9.95
N LYS A 47 -18.05 -5.52 9.07
CA LYS A 47 -17.62 -5.70 7.68
C LYS A 47 -16.13 -5.88 7.66
N ILE A 48 -15.65 -7.08 7.30
CA ILE A 48 -14.21 -7.37 7.18
C ILE A 48 -13.86 -7.43 5.70
N GLN A 49 -13.03 -6.49 5.24
CA GLN A 49 -12.62 -6.36 3.84
C GLN A 49 -11.13 -6.06 3.70
N MET A 50 -10.61 -6.21 2.49
CA MET A 50 -9.22 -5.91 2.21
C MET A 50 -8.97 -4.40 2.20
N LEU A 51 -7.78 -3.97 2.64
CA LEU A 51 -7.37 -2.56 2.56
C LEU A 51 -7.21 -2.05 1.12
N THR A 52 -7.26 -2.94 0.13
CA THR A 52 -7.31 -2.62 -1.31
C THR A 52 -8.73 -2.36 -1.83
N ASP A 53 -9.75 -2.79 -1.08
CA ASP A 53 -11.16 -2.72 -1.50
C ASP A 53 -11.81 -1.43 -0.95
N LEU A 54 -11.33 -0.29 -1.44
CA LEU A 54 -11.73 1.04 -0.94
C LEU A 54 -12.88 1.67 -1.75
N ASP A 55 -13.33 1.04 -2.81
CA ASP A 55 -14.31 1.60 -3.75
C ASP A 55 -15.63 2.02 -3.06
N ASN A 56 -16.04 1.30 -2.01
CA ASN A 56 -17.28 1.61 -1.25
C ASN A 56 -17.20 2.90 -0.41
N PHE A 57 -16.01 3.44 -0.21
CA PHE A 57 -15.80 4.67 0.55
C PHE A 57 -15.60 5.89 -0.36
N LEU A 58 -15.43 5.67 -1.67
CA LEU A 58 -15.17 6.76 -2.61
C LEU A 58 -16.43 7.60 -2.84
N PRO A 59 -16.32 8.94 -2.83
CA PRO A 59 -17.46 9.83 -2.97
C PRO A 59 -18.16 9.72 -4.33
N ASP A 60 -17.39 9.46 -5.37
CA ASP A 60 -17.85 9.41 -6.77
C ASP A 60 -18.19 7.98 -7.23
N GLY A 61 -18.28 7.02 -6.30
CA GLY A 61 -18.46 5.61 -6.60
C GLY A 61 -17.15 4.90 -7.01
N PRO A 62 -17.26 3.62 -7.45
CA PRO A 62 -16.10 2.81 -7.76
C PRO A 62 -15.20 3.42 -8.83
N SER A 63 -13.90 3.42 -8.59
CA SER A 63 -12.92 3.86 -9.58
C SER A 63 -12.92 2.93 -10.81
N PRO A 64 -12.59 3.45 -12.01
CA PRO A 64 -12.43 2.63 -13.20
C PRO A 64 -11.51 1.43 -12.93
N PRO A 65 -11.74 0.30 -13.60
CA PRO A 65 -10.91 -0.88 -13.42
C PRO A 65 -9.46 -0.60 -13.81
N SER A 66 -8.54 -1.17 -13.04
CA SER A 66 -7.11 -1.11 -13.39
C SER A 66 -6.79 -2.03 -14.58
N MET A 67 -5.64 -1.79 -15.18
CA MET A 67 -5.09 -2.66 -16.22
C MET A 67 -4.90 -4.07 -15.69
N SER A 68 -5.24 -5.10 -16.50
CA SER A 68 -4.99 -6.49 -16.11
C SER A 68 -3.49 -6.78 -16.03
N GLY A 69 -3.06 -7.58 -15.05
CA GLY A 69 -1.66 -7.92 -14.87
C GLY A 69 -1.02 -8.57 -16.09
N LEU A 70 -1.77 -9.43 -16.82
CA LEU A 70 -1.28 -10.03 -18.04
C LEU A 70 -1.03 -9.01 -19.15
N LYS A 71 -1.97 -8.08 -19.36
CA LYS A 71 -1.79 -7.00 -20.36
C LYS A 71 -0.59 -6.15 -20.03
N ARG A 72 -0.45 -5.74 -18.76
CA ARG A 72 0.70 -4.97 -18.27
C ARG A 72 2.02 -5.70 -18.52
N ARG A 73 2.08 -6.98 -18.16
CA ARG A 73 3.27 -7.81 -18.36
C ARG A 73 3.68 -7.89 -19.82
N LEU A 74 2.73 -8.12 -20.71
CA LEU A 74 3.01 -8.20 -22.16
C LEU A 74 3.46 -6.85 -22.76
N GLU A 75 2.89 -5.73 -22.29
CA GLU A 75 3.35 -4.40 -22.68
C GLU A 75 4.79 -4.14 -22.24
N LEU A 76 5.15 -4.50 -21.01
CA LEU A 76 6.50 -4.36 -20.48
C LEU A 76 7.49 -5.27 -21.22
N VAL A 77 7.12 -6.53 -21.50
CA VAL A 77 7.92 -7.43 -22.31
C VAL A 77 8.20 -6.85 -23.69
N SER A 78 7.18 -6.28 -24.34
CA SER A 78 7.33 -5.64 -25.66
C SER A 78 8.31 -4.45 -25.62
N LEU A 79 8.27 -3.64 -24.56
CA LEU A 79 9.19 -2.51 -24.39
C LEU A 79 10.63 -2.98 -24.15
N ILE A 80 10.80 -4.00 -23.32
CA ILE A 80 12.12 -4.58 -23.02
C ILE A 80 12.73 -5.26 -24.25
N THR A 81 11.91 -6.00 -25.01
CA THR A 81 12.38 -6.63 -26.25
C THR A 81 12.93 -5.59 -27.21
N LYS A 82 12.21 -4.49 -27.46
CA LYS A 82 12.68 -3.38 -28.30
C LYS A 82 13.97 -2.75 -27.77
N LEU A 83 14.12 -2.65 -26.44
CA LEU A 83 15.36 -2.13 -25.86
C LEU A 83 16.53 -3.07 -26.14
N ILE A 84 16.36 -4.37 -25.89
CA ILE A 84 17.42 -5.37 -26.12
C ILE A 84 17.78 -5.47 -27.60
N GLU A 85 16.80 -5.36 -28.51
CA GLU A 85 17.07 -5.31 -29.97
C GLU A 85 17.91 -4.08 -30.35
N SER A 86 17.67 -2.94 -29.70
CA SER A 86 18.46 -1.72 -29.94
C SER A 86 19.81 -1.72 -29.24
N GLN A 87 19.96 -2.46 -28.15
CA GLN A 87 21.14 -2.52 -27.31
C GLN A 87 21.39 -3.95 -26.79
N PRO A 88 21.93 -4.87 -27.60
CA PRO A 88 22.08 -6.29 -27.26
C PRO A 88 22.97 -6.57 -26.03
N ASP A 89 23.83 -5.63 -25.68
CA ASP A 89 24.79 -5.76 -24.57
C ASP A 89 24.14 -5.63 -23.20
N ILE A 90 22.86 -5.21 -23.10
CA ILE A 90 22.17 -4.98 -21.84
C ILE A 90 21.78 -6.29 -21.18
N ALA A 91 21.21 -7.24 -21.95
CA ALA A 91 20.76 -8.54 -21.47
C ALA A 91 20.51 -9.52 -22.61
N ALA A 92 20.48 -10.81 -22.29
CA ALA A 92 20.08 -11.84 -23.25
C ALA A 92 18.56 -11.76 -23.53
N GLN A 93 18.14 -12.04 -24.76
CA GLN A 93 16.73 -12.08 -25.15
C GLN A 93 15.88 -13.07 -24.32
N SER A 94 16.49 -14.14 -23.81
CA SER A 94 15.84 -15.12 -22.94
C SER A 94 15.39 -14.55 -21.60
N SER A 95 15.87 -13.37 -21.20
CA SER A 95 15.57 -12.73 -19.91
C SER A 95 14.41 -11.72 -19.98
N CYS A 96 13.75 -11.53 -21.13
CA CYS A 96 12.74 -10.47 -21.31
C CYS A 96 11.59 -10.54 -20.31
N PHE A 97 11.12 -11.74 -19.96
CA PHE A 97 10.02 -11.90 -19.00
C PHE A 97 10.44 -11.58 -17.57
N ASP A 98 11.60 -12.05 -17.15
CA ASP A 98 12.14 -11.79 -15.80
C ASP A 98 12.45 -10.31 -15.60
N LEU A 99 12.97 -9.67 -16.65
CA LEU A 99 13.22 -8.23 -16.65
C LEU A 99 11.92 -7.43 -16.64
N ALA A 100 10.88 -7.90 -17.34
CA ALA A 100 9.57 -7.27 -17.30
C ALA A 100 8.92 -7.36 -15.92
N ASP A 101 9.05 -8.49 -15.25
CA ASP A 101 8.55 -8.68 -13.89
C ASP A 101 9.33 -7.79 -12.89
N SER A 102 10.64 -7.68 -13.03
CA SER A 102 11.48 -6.78 -12.22
C SER A 102 11.14 -5.31 -12.46
N LEU A 103 10.91 -4.92 -13.71
CA LEU A 103 10.49 -3.55 -14.06
C LEU A 103 9.08 -3.26 -13.54
N ALA A 104 8.15 -4.22 -13.60
CA ALA A 104 6.83 -4.07 -13.03
C ALA A 104 6.88 -3.80 -11.51
N ASN A 105 7.71 -4.54 -10.80
CA ASN A 105 7.92 -4.34 -9.35
C ASN A 105 8.51 -2.96 -9.05
N LEU A 106 9.51 -2.51 -9.81
CA LEU A 106 10.08 -1.17 -9.68
C LEU A 106 9.02 -0.08 -9.89
N ILE A 107 8.21 -0.20 -10.94
CA ILE A 107 7.12 0.76 -11.23
C ILE A 107 6.10 0.77 -10.08
N ASP A 108 5.75 -0.40 -9.53
CA ASP A 108 4.83 -0.51 -8.40
C ASP A 108 5.39 0.16 -7.15
N GLU A 109 6.68 -0.01 -6.86
CA GLU A 109 7.35 0.68 -5.75
C GLU A 109 7.35 2.19 -5.97
N MET A 110 7.77 2.67 -7.13
CA MET A 110 7.76 4.09 -7.48
C MET A 110 6.37 4.71 -7.32
N GLN A 111 5.34 4.08 -7.88
CA GLN A 111 3.96 4.57 -7.79
C GLN A 111 3.41 4.51 -6.36
N GLY A 112 3.74 3.46 -5.61
CA GLY A 112 3.33 3.29 -4.22
C GLY A 112 3.93 4.33 -3.29
N GLU A 113 5.20 4.69 -3.50
CA GLU A 113 5.95 5.68 -2.71
C GLU A 113 5.81 7.12 -3.26
N ALA A 114 5.15 7.32 -4.38
CA ALA A 114 5.08 8.57 -5.15
C ALA A 114 6.46 9.12 -5.59
N VAL A 115 7.39 8.21 -5.85
CA VAL A 115 8.69 8.56 -6.42
C VAL A 115 8.55 8.71 -7.93
N THR A 116 8.96 9.86 -8.44
CA THR A 116 8.95 10.11 -9.88
C THR A 116 10.28 9.68 -10.52
N PRO A 117 10.30 9.39 -11.82
CA PRO A 117 11.56 9.15 -12.54
C PRO A 117 12.54 10.32 -12.41
N GLU A 118 12.02 11.55 -12.32
CA GLU A 118 12.80 12.76 -12.14
C GLU A 118 13.48 12.81 -10.77
N ASP A 119 12.83 12.29 -9.72
CA ASP A 119 13.42 12.18 -8.38
C ASP A 119 14.62 11.23 -8.39
N ILE A 120 14.49 10.10 -9.10
CA ILE A 120 15.59 9.14 -9.26
C ILE A 120 16.73 9.74 -10.09
N ALA A 121 16.40 10.49 -11.15
CA ALA A 121 17.41 11.13 -11.99
C ALA A 121 18.24 12.20 -11.25
N ARG A 122 17.71 12.76 -10.17
CA ARG A 122 18.38 13.75 -9.31
C ARG A 122 19.29 13.15 -8.24
N LEU A 123 19.24 11.82 -8.05
CA LEU A 123 20.13 11.17 -7.10
C LEU A 123 21.57 11.35 -7.56
N ASP A 124 22.38 12.03 -6.72
CA ASP A 124 23.81 12.20 -6.93
C ASP A 124 24.49 10.87 -6.60
N ILE A 125 24.92 10.16 -7.64
CA ILE A 125 25.55 8.86 -7.47
C ILE A 125 26.99 8.98 -7.91
N THR A 126 27.85 9.12 -6.94
CA THR A 126 29.31 9.16 -7.12
C THR A 126 29.92 7.82 -7.53
N ASP A 127 29.14 6.74 -7.55
CA ASP A 127 29.60 5.41 -7.96
C ASP A 127 29.65 5.28 -9.50
N GLN A 128 30.87 5.31 -10.04
CA GLN A 128 31.14 5.18 -11.48
C GLN A 128 31.07 3.73 -11.99
N SER A 129 30.40 2.81 -11.30
CA SER A 129 30.25 1.44 -11.74
C SER A 129 29.31 1.34 -12.96
N GLY A 130 29.65 0.45 -13.90
CA GLY A 130 28.82 0.21 -15.10
C GLY A 130 27.39 -0.31 -14.80
N HIS A 131 27.09 -0.64 -13.54
CA HIS A 131 25.74 -0.96 -13.07
C HIS A 131 24.79 0.22 -13.15
N TRP A 132 25.28 1.43 -12.90
CA TRP A 132 24.45 2.62 -12.92
C TRP A 132 23.92 2.96 -14.32
N ALA A 133 24.72 2.86 -15.33
CA ALA A 133 24.28 3.10 -16.71
C ALA A 133 23.13 2.16 -17.13
N ARG A 134 23.17 0.90 -16.71
CA ARG A 134 22.06 -0.05 -16.91
C ARG A 134 20.82 0.33 -16.15
N THR A 135 20.97 0.72 -14.88
CA THR A 135 19.84 1.19 -14.04
C THR A 135 19.16 2.42 -14.65
N GLN A 136 19.91 3.39 -15.14
CA GLN A 136 19.34 4.56 -15.83
C GLN A 136 18.51 4.20 -17.07
N GLN A 137 18.92 3.20 -17.82
CA GLN A 137 18.17 2.71 -18.98
C GLN A 137 16.83 2.09 -18.56
N PHE A 138 16.83 1.27 -17.49
CA PHE A 138 15.59 0.73 -16.92
C PHE A 138 14.65 1.85 -16.41
N ILE A 139 15.19 2.85 -15.75
CA ILE A 139 14.43 4.02 -15.30
C ILE A 139 13.84 4.77 -16.48
N SER A 140 14.57 4.92 -17.59
CA SER A 140 14.05 5.57 -18.80
C SER A 140 12.88 4.82 -19.43
N ILE A 141 12.88 3.48 -19.35
CA ILE A 141 11.73 2.67 -19.79
C ILE A 141 10.55 2.85 -18.84
N ALA A 142 10.79 2.80 -17.52
CA ALA A 142 9.75 3.06 -16.53
C ALA A 142 9.11 4.43 -16.74
N GLN A 143 9.91 5.47 -17.01
CA GLN A 143 9.44 6.82 -17.33
C GLN A 143 8.56 6.84 -18.58
N LYS A 144 9.01 6.23 -19.68
CA LYS A 144 8.22 6.14 -20.92
C LYS A 144 6.92 5.38 -20.69
N TYR A 145 6.95 4.30 -19.91
CA TYR A 145 5.78 3.50 -19.58
C TYR A 145 4.78 4.30 -18.72
N ILE A 146 5.25 4.99 -17.67
CA ILE A 146 4.41 5.79 -16.78
C ILE A 146 3.81 7.01 -17.53
N SER A 147 4.60 7.66 -18.39
CA SER A 147 4.17 8.85 -19.16
C SER A 147 3.27 8.53 -20.34
N ALA A 148 3.22 7.27 -20.80
CA ALA A 148 2.35 6.88 -21.89
C ALA A 148 0.88 7.02 -21.49
N ALA A 149 0.10 7.73 -22.29
CA ALA A 149 -1.35 7.83 -22.08
C ALA A 149 -1.99 6.44 -22.14
N LYS A 150 -2.52 5.95 -21.01
CA LYS A 150 -3.13 4.64 -20.89
C LYS A 150 -4.62 4.76 -20.69
N SER A 151 -5.36 3.84 -21.28
CA SER A 151 -6.81 3.72 -21.10
C SER A 151 -7.22 3.31 -19.68
N ALA A 152 -6.32 2.67 -18.93
CA ALA A 152 -6.55 2.23 -17.56
C ALA A 152 -5.27 2.39 -16.72
N PRO A 153 -5.38 2.84 -15.46
CA PRO A 153 -4.24 2.99 -14.56
C PRO A 153 -3.70 1.61 -14.12
N ASP A 154 -2.44 1.58 -13.71
CA ASP A 154 -1.87 0.43 -13.02
C ASP A 154 -2.56 0.22 -11.67
N PRO A 155 -2.63 -1.04 -11.14
CA PRO A 155 -3.31 -1.32 -9.89
C PRO A 155 -2.77 -0.49 -8.72
N THR A 156 -1.46 -0.32 -8.60
CA THR A 156 -0.82 0.44 -7.51
C THR A 156 -1.09 1.94 -7.64
N ALA A 157 -1.03 2.50 -8.85
CA ALA A 157 -1.38 3.89 -9.09
C ALA A 157 -2.85 4.16 -8.76
N ARG A 158 -3.77 3.28 -9.19
CA ARG A 158 -5.20 3.36 -8.85
C ARG A 158 -5.44 3.34 -7.35
N GLN A 159 -4.78 2.41 -6.64
CA GLN A 159 -4.93 2.32 -5.18
C GLN A 159 -4.46 3.59 -4.49
N ARG A 160 -3.31 4.15 -4.90
CA ARG A 160 -2.82 5.41 -4.34
C ARG A 160 -3.76 6.58 -4.62
N GLU A 161 -4.25 6.69 -5.84
CA GLU A 161 -5.23 7.71 -6.20
C GLU A 161 -6.50 7.60 -5.35
N ASN A 162 -7.02 6.38 -5.13
CA ASN A 162 -8.17 6.14 -4.27
C ASN A 162 -7.91 6.60 -2.83
N VAL A 163 -6.74 6.29 -2.27
CA VAL A 163 -6.37 6.74 -0.91
C VAL A 163 -6.31 8.27 -0.82
N LEU A 164 -5.76 8.94 -1.84
CA LEU A 164 -5.72 10.40 -1.89
C LEU A 164 -7.13 11.02 -2.01
N LYS A 165 -8.00 10.44 -2.84
CA LYS A 165 -9.42 10.86 -2.94
C LYS A 165 -10.14 10.70 -1.60
N LEU A 166 -9.92 9.58 -0.91
CA LEU A 166 -10.47 9.34 0.41
C LEU A 166 -9.97 10.35 1.44
N GLN A 167 -8.69 10.66 1.44
CA GLN A 167 -8.11 11.67 2.33
C GLN A 167 -8.80 13.02 2.14
N ALA A 168 -8.90 13.49 0.90
CA ALA A 168 -9.54 14.75 0.58
C ALA A 168 -11.04 14.78 0.96
N HIS A 169 -11.72 13.64 0.80
CA HIS A 169 -13.13 13.50 1.15
C HIS A 169 -13.35 13.45 2.67
N TRP A 170 -12.59 12.63 3.39
CA TRP A 170 -12.75 12.40 4.82
C TRP A 170 -12.39 13.61 5.69
N ILE A 171 -11.52 14.50 5.20
CA ILE A 171 -11.26 15.78 5.87
C ILE A 171 -12.55 16.62 5.99
N LYS A 172 -13.41 16.58 4.97
CA LYS A 172 -14.66 17.36 4.93
C LYS A 172 -15.88 16.58 5.44
N ASN A 173 -15.88 15.28 5.18
CA ASN A 173 -16.98 14.35 5.45
C ASN A 173 -16.47 13.10 6.14
N PRO A 174 -16.12 13.16 7.44
CA PRO A 174 -15.63 11.99 8.15
C PRO A 174 -16.70 10.89 8.20
N PRO A 175 -16.31 9.61 8.05
CA PRO A 175 -17.24 8.49 8.14
C PRO A 175 -17.99 8.48 9.48
N PRO A 176 -19.33 8.29 9.48
CA PRO A 176 -20.14 8.30 10.70
C PRO A 176 -19.94 7.05 11.57
N HIS A 177 -19.33 6.00 11.04
CA HIS A 177 -19.15 4.71 11.70
C HIS A 177 -17.66 4.34 11.80
N PRO A 178 -17.30 3.50 12.79
CA PRO A 178 -15.90 3.15 13.03
C PRO A 178 -15.25 2.45 11.85
N ILE A 179 -14.03 2.89 11.52
CA ILE A 179 -13.13 2.24 10.57
C ILE A 179 -11.85 1.85 11.31
N LEU A 180 -11.55 0.55 11.30
CA LEU A 180 -10.33 0.01 11.91
C LEU A 180 -9.43 -0.58 10.82
N LEU A 181 -8.14 -0.27 10.86
CA LEU A 181 -7.14 -0.94 10.05
C LEU A 181 -6.30 -1.85 10.95
N VAL A 182 -6.22 -3.12 10.60
CA VAL A 182 -5.67 -4.15 11.48
C VAL A 182 -4.57 -4.96 10.79
N GLY A 183 -3.44 -5.14 11.49
CA GLY A 183 -2.40 -6.09 11.13
C GLY A 183 -1.49 -5.67 9.98
N SER A 184 -1.45 -4.38 9.63
CA SER A 184 -0.46 -3.83 8.70
C SER A 184 0.61 -3.05 9.45
N THR A 185 1.85 -3.12 8.95
CA THR A 185 2.99 -2.34 9.47
C THR A 185 3.13 -0.98 8.79
N GLY A 186 2.42 -0.75 7.69
CA GLY A 186 2.55 0.48 6.91
C GLY A 186 3.87 0.61 6.14
N SER A 187 4.55 -0.50 5.87
CA SER A 187 5.86 -0.53 5.19
C SER A 187 5.83 -0.04 3.73
N ARG A 188 4.66 0.15 3.15
CA ARG A 188 4.48 0.72 1.80
C ARG A 188 3.79 2.07 1.90
N GLY A 189 4.29 3.09 1.19
CA GLY A 189 3.84 4.47 1.31
C GLY A 189 2.34 4.67 1.12
N THR A 190 1.72 4.01 0.15
CA THR A 190 0.25 4.06 -0.02
C THR A 190 -0.49 3.48 1.19
N THR A 191 -0.01 2.38 1.77
CA THR A 191 -0.62 1.78 2.98
C THR A 191 -0.39 2.67 4.19
N GLN A 192 0.80 3.24 4.34
CA GLN A 192 1.10 4.21 5.41
C GLN A 192 0.18 5.43 5.32
N LEU A 193 -0.02 5.98 4.13
CA LEU A 193 -0.93 7.10 3.90
C LEU A 193 -2.37 6.76 4.32
N LEU A 194 -2.87 5.57 3.97
CA LEU A 194 -4.19 5.11 4.39
C LEU A 194 -4.27 4.95 5.91
N MET A 195 -3.23 4.40 6.55
CA MET A 195 -3.16 4.27 8.01
C MET A 195 -3.20 5.64 8.70
N GLN A 196 -2.45 6.62 8.21
CA GLN A 196 -2.47 7.98 8.71
C GLN A 196 -3.85 8.61 8.57
N ASN A 197 -4.50 8.46 7.40
CA ASN A 197 -5.85 8.95 7.18
C ASN A 197 -6.84 8.36 8.19
N ILE A 198 -6.80 7.04 8.40
CA ILE A 198 -7.70 6.37 9.36
C ILE A 198 -7.39 6.79 10.81
N ALA A 199 -6.11 6.94 11.16
CA ALA A 199 -5.71 7.34 12.51
C ALA A 199 -6.22 8.74 12.90
N THR A 200 -6.44 9.63 11.92
CA THR A 200 -6.98 10.98 12.15
C THR A 200 -8.50 11.06 12.16
N LEU A 201 -9.21 9.99 11.78
CA LEU A 201 -10.67 9.98 11.83
C LEU A 201 -11.21 9.99 13.26
N PRO A 202 -12.33 10.69 13.55
CA PRO A 202 -12.94 10.71 14.89
C PRO A 202 -13.26 9.31 15.44
N GLN A 203 -13.61 8.37 14.57
CA GLN A 203 -13.90 6.97 14.90
C GLN A 203 -12.95 5.99 14.20
N GLY A 204 -11.75 6.46 13.85
CA GLY A 204 -10.71 5.63 13.26
C GLY A 204 -9.84 4.96 14.31
N ALA A 205 -9.28 3.79 13.97
CA ALA A 205 -8.23 3.17 14.77
C ALA A 205 -7.30 2.32 13.91
N VAL A 206 -6.02 2.36 14.22
CA VAL A 206 -4.99 1.52 13.61
C VAL A 206 -4.45 0.56 14.66
N ILE A 207 -4.48 -0.73 14.36
CA ILE A 207 -4.00 -1.79 15.27
C ILE A 207 -2.79 -2.45 14.61
N LEU A 208 -1.62 -2.07 15.10
CA LEU A 208 -0.34 -2.59 14.60
C LEU A 208 -0.11 -4.02 15.08
N PRO A 209 0.54 -4.87 14.26
CA PRO A 209 0.99 -6.19 14.71
C PRO A 209 2.24 -6.05 15.59
N GLY A 210 2.43 -6.98 16.52
CA GLY A 210 3.67 -7.11 17.29
C GLY A 210 3.91 -6.02 18.34
N PHE A 211 2.89 -5.23 18.70
CA PHE A 211 3.05 -4.25 19.78
C PHE A 211 3.25 -4.95 21.12
N ASP A 212 4.38 -4.69 21.78
CA ASP A 212 4.70 -5.23 23.09
C ASP A 212 4.23 -4.27 24.20
N PHE A 213 3.14 -4.63 24.86
CA PHE A 213 2.57 -3.85 25.96
C PHE A 213 3.39 -3.90 27.24
N SER A 214 4.32 -4.86 27.37
CA SER A 214 5.23 -5.01 28.53
C SER A 214 6.56 -4.27 28.35
N MET A 215 6.84 -3.74 27.18
CA MET A 215 8.07 -3.01 26.90
C MET A 215 8.13 -1.70 27.72
N PRO A 216 9.21 -1.46 28.49
CA PRO A 216 9.37 -0.24 29.28
C PRO A 216 9.34 1.03 28.42
N ARG A 217 8.71 2.10 28.93
CA ARG A 217 8.63 3.39 28.21
C ARG A 217 9.99 3.97 27.80
N GLN A 218 11.03 3.72 28.61
CA GLN A 218 12.39 4.15 28.27
C GLN A 218 12.91 3.52 26.99
N VAL A 219 12.63 2.21 26.79
CA VAL A 219 13.01 1.50 25.55
C VAL A 219 12.25 2.05 24.35
N TRP A 220 10.93 2.30 24.50
CA TRP A 220 10.14 2.94 23.45
C TRP A 220 10.71 4.32 23.06
N ASN A 221 11.08 5.15 24.04
CA ASN A 221 11.65 6.48 23.79
C ASN A 221 13.02 6.41 23.09
N GLN A 222 13.84 5.43 23.44
CA GLN A 222 15.12 5.18 22.78
C GLN A 222 14.94 4.73 21.32
N MET A 223 13.96 3.84 21.07
CA MET A 223 13.64 3.44 19.70
C MET A 223 13.12 4.62 18.85
N MET A 224 12.34 5.53 19.45
CA MET A 224 11.87 6.74 18.76
C MET A 224 13.05 7.66 18.39
N GLY A 225 14.06 7.81 19.27
CA GLY A 225 15.27 8.58 18.97
C GLY A 225 16.08 8.03 17.79
N THR A 226 16.24 6.70 17.73
CA THR A 226 16.92 6.04 16.59
C THR A 226 16.15 6.19 15.27
N PHE A 227 14.83 6.29 15.31
CA PHE A 227 14.02 6.48 14.09
C PHE A 227 14.11 7.91 13.54
N THR A 228 14.43 8.90 14.36
CA THR A 228 14.57 10.31 13.94
C THR A 228 15.96 10.65 13.41
N GLY A 229 16.86 9.67 13.29
CA GLY A 229 18.16 9.85 12.62
C GLY A 229 19.24 10.55 13.44
N GLU A 230 18.99 10.84 14.73
CA GLU A 230 19.97 11.51 15.59
C GLU A 230 21.03 10.57 16.18
N ASP A 231 20.80 9.24 16.16
CA ASP A 231 21.74 8.23 16.66
C ASP A 231 21.72 6.96 15.78
N HIS A 232 22.14 7.04 14.52
CA HIS A 232 22.46 5.84 13.75
C HIS A 232 23.91 5.44 14.08
N PRO A 233 24.16 4.28 14.74
CA PRO A 233 25.50 3.73 14.79
C PRO A 233 25.91 3.38 13.36
N GLN A 234 27.02 3.95 12.90
CA GLN A 234 27.66 3.64 11.62
C GLN A 234 28.07 2.17 11.55
#